data_1a4b2ec93a45d85618040112202d4e97
#
_entry.id   1a4b2ec93a45d85618040112202d4e97
#
_cell.length_a   1.000
_cell.length_b   1.000
_cell.length_c   1.000
_cell.angle_alpha   90.00
_cell.angle_beta   90.00
_cell.angle_gamma   90.00
#
_symmetry.space_group_name_H-M   'P 1'
#
loop_
_entity.id
_entity.type
_entity.pdbx_description
1 polymer ?
#
loop_
_entity_poly.entity_id
_entity_poly.type
_entity_poly.pdbx_seq_one_letter_code
_entity_poly.pdbx_strand_id
1 'polypeptide(L)'
;LGDRPELRVSTFTLATQTVMQNLGVWPLLAHNRLCAYEKMAVWDQDSFAHIGFSHEEVGQAYLGHVVENQNLVRALWKKAEQSERITLLAPNKVSNMVFGQQESFLTLNDETMLTARLVVGADGANSMVRQKANLPLTFWDYEHHSIVATIKTEMPHDNTARQVFTPKGPLAFLPLWDEHHCSIVWS
;
A
#
# COMPACT_ATOMS: atom_id res chain seq x y z
N LEU A 1 -7.50 -14.97 -0.05
CA LEU A 1 -7.41 -14.29 -1.35
C LEU A 1 -8.30 -15.05 -2.33
N GLY A 2 -9.12 -14.31 -3.09
CA GLY A 2 -9.98 -14.92 -4.11
C GLY A 2 -9.21 -15.31 -5.37
N ASP A 3 -9.90 -15.92 -6.35
CA ASP A 3 -9.28 -16.36 -7.62
C ASP A 3 -9.00 -15.20 -8.59
N ARG A 4 -9.53 -14.02 -8.30
CA ARG A 4 -9.31 -12.82 -9.12
C ARG A 4 -8.34 -11.86 -8.44
N PRO A 5 -7.60 -11.04 -9.22
CA PRO A 5 -6.78 -9.99 -8.66
C PRO A 5 -7.60 -8.99 -7.83
N GLU A 6 -6.99 -8.50 -6.76
CA GLU A 6 -7.57 -7.48 -5.90
C GLU A 6 -7.54 -6.10 -6.58
N LEU A 7 -8.53 -5.26 -6.25
CA LEU A 7 -8.62 -3.91 -6.81
C LEU A 7 -7.46 -3.02 -6.35
N ARG A 8 -7.11 -3.10 -5.05
CA ARG A 8 -6.08 -2.25 -4.46
C ARG A 8 -4.75 -2.96 -4.40
N VAL A 9 -3.76 -2.38 -5.06
CA VAL A 9 -2.38 -2.84 -5.06
C VAL A 9 -1.42 -1.73 -4.65
N SER A 10 -0.23 -2.10 -4.23
CA SER A 10 0.87 -1.20 -3.93
C SER A 10 2.13 -1.69 -4.62
N THR A 11 2.95 -0.76 -5.09
CA THR A 11 4.29 -1.07 -5.60
C THR A 11 5.30 -1.03 -4.45
N PHE A 12 6.04 -2.11 -4.28
CA PHE A 12 7.12 -2.22 -3.32
C PHE A 12 8.45 -2.04 -4.03
N THR A 13 9.22 -1.08 -3.57
CA THR A 13 10.64 -0.97 -3.96
C THR A 13 11.47 -2.05 -3.26
N LEU A 14 12.70 -2.25 -3.70
CA LEU A 14 13.64 -3.15 -3.02
C LEU A 14 13.86 -2.76 -1.55
N ALA A 15 13.86 -1.46 -1.25
CA ALA A 15 13.99 -0.98 0.13
C ALA A 15 12.77 -1.41 0.97
N THR A 16 11.55 -1.26 0.45
CA THR A 16 10.33 -1.72 1.13
C THR A 16 10.35 -3.24 1.35
N GLN A 17 10.78 -3.99 0.34
CA GLN A 17 10.94 -5.44 0.47
C GLN A 17 11.92 -5.81 1.59
N THR A 18 13.07 -5.12 1.66
CA THR A 18 14.06 -5.33 2.73
C THR A 18 13.46 -5.09 4.12
N VAL A 19 12.66 -4.03 4.27
CA VAL A 19 11.94 -3.77 5.54
C VAL A 19 11.00 -4.94 5.87
N MET A 20 10.22 -5.43 4.91
CA MET A 20 9.32 -6.56 5.12
C MET A 20 10.07 -7.87 5.45
N GLN A 21 11.25 -8.07 4.86
CA GLN A 21 12.12 -9.19 5.18
C GLN A 21 12.65 -9.10 6.61
N ASN A 22 13.16 -7.94 7.02
CA ASN A 22 13.69 -7.70 8.36
C ASN A 22 12.61 -7.87 9.44
N LEU A 23 11.38 -7.49 9.13
CA LEU A 23 10.22 -7.72 10.01
C LEU A 23 9.75 -9.18 10.00
N GLY A 24 10.26 -10.03 9.11
CA GLY A 24 9.80 -11.40 8.92
C GLY A 24 8.37 -11.49 8.37
N VAL A 25 7.91 -10.47 7.65
CA VAL A 25 6.59 -10.40 7.00
C VAL A 25 6.67 -10.96 5.58
N TRP A 26 7.78 -10.73 4.87
CA TRP A 26 7.96 -11.15 3.48
C TRP A 26 7.67 -12.64 3.24
N PRO A 27 8.16 -13.59 4.06
CA PRO A 27 7.85 -15.02 3.88
C PRO A 27 6.38 -15.40 4.10
N LEU A 28 5.59 -14.51 4.73
CA LEU A 28 4.17 -14.73 5.02
C LEU A 28 3.25 -14.26 3.89
N LEU A 29 3.79 -13.54 2.91
CA LEU A 29 3.04 -13.15 1.71
C LEU A 29 2.73 -14.39 0.85
N ALA A 30 1.59 -14.38 0.19
CA ALA A 30 1.26 -15.34 -0.87
C ALA A 30 2.07 -14.97 -2.12
N HIS A 31 3.22 -15.61 -2.32
CA HIS A 31 4.19 -15.27 -3.37
C HIS A 31 3.64 -15.47 -4.79
N ASN A 32 2.72 -16.42 -4.98
CA ASN A 32 2.01 -16.61 -6.24
C ASN A 32 1.03 -15.48 -6.59
N ARG A 33 0.92 -14.49 -5.71
CA ARG A 33 0.08 -13.28 -5.87
C ARG A 33 0.93 -12.00 -5.93
N LEU A 34 2.23 -12.15 -6.11
CA LEU A 34 3.16 -11.03 -6.31
C LEU A 34 3.55 -10.98 -7.79
N CYS A 35 3.72 -9.79 -8.31
CA CYS A 35 4.35 -9.60 -9.62
C CYS A 35 5.64 -8.80 -9.44
N ALA A 36 6.78 -9.43 -9.71
CA ALA A 36 8.04 -8.72 -9.84
C ALA A 36 8.02 -7.93 -11.15
N TYR A 37 8.13 -6.60 -11.09
CA TYR A 37 8.28 -5.82 -12.30
C TYR A 37 9.76 -5.55 -12.58
N GLU A 38 10.14 -5.81 -13.82
CA GLU A 38 11.53 -5.76 -14.29
C GLU A 38 11.82 -4.46 -15.04
N LYS A 39 10.77 -3.85 -15.61
CA LYS A 39 10.87 -2.66 -16.46
C LYS A 39 9.83 -1.62 -16.06
N MET A 40 10.19 -0.36 -16.31
CA MET A 40 9.25 0.75 -16.28
C MET A 40 9.33 1.50 -17.60
N ALA A 41 8.18 1.80 -18.19
CA ALA A 41 8.08 2.59 -19.41
C ALA A 41 7.11 3.77 -19.17
N VAL A 42 7.60 4.97 -19.37
CA VAL A 42 6.84 6.20 -19.16
C VAL A 42 6.92 7.04 -20.43
N TRP A 43 5.79 7.53 -20.93
CA TRP A 43 5.76 8.36 -22.12
C TRP A 43 4.66 9.42 -22.04
N ASP A 44 4.79 10.40 -22.90
CA ASP A 44 3.77 11.43 -23.10
C ASP A 44 2.96 11.09 -24.35
N GLN A 45 1.63 11.20 -24.29
CA GLN A 45 0.73 10.83 -25.38
C GLN A 45 0.93 11.70 -26.62
N ASP A 46 1.19 12.98 -26.43
CA ASP A 46 1.17 13.99 -27.50
C ASP A 46 2.57 14.40 -27.97
N SER A 47 3.62 13.74 -27.45
CA SER A 47 5.01 14.01 -27.81
C SER A 47 5.82 12.72 -28.03
N PHE A 48 7.08 12.86 -28.43
CA PHE A 48 8.03 11.77 -28.52
C PHE A 48 8.79 11.52 -27.22
N ALA A 49 8.42 12.20 -26.13
CA ALA A 49 9.06 12.05 -24.84
C ALA A 49 8.82 10.64 -24.28
N HIS A 50 9.89 9.95 -24.00
CA HIS A 50 9.88 8.59 -23.47
C HIS A 50 11.03 8.39 -22.49
N ILE A 51 10.76 7.75 -21.36
CA ILE A 51 11.76 7.33 -20.37
C ILE A 51 11.52 5.85 -20.07
N GLY A 52 12.58 5.06 -20.14
CA GLY A 52 12.58 3.66 -19.74
C GLY A 52 13.57 3.40 -18.61
N PHE A 53 13.26 2.41 -17.79
CA PHE A 53 14.14 1.86 -16.76
C PHE A 53 14.10 0.34 -16.84
N SER A 54 15.26 -0.29 -16.71
CA SER A 54 15.39 -1.75 -16.67
C SER A 54 16.15 -2.17 -15.42
N HIS A 55 15.77 -3.30 -14.85
CA HIS A 55 16.47 -3.93 -13.74
C HIS A 55 17.94 -4.24 -14.07
N GLU A 56 18.24 -4.50 -15.34
CA GLU A 56 19.59 -4.79 -15.83
C GLU A 56 20.52 -3.57 -15.68
N GLU A 57 19.99 -2.36 -15.96
CA GLU A 57 20.74 -1.10 -15.85
C GLU A 57 21.22 -0.82 -14.43
N VAL A 58 20.52 -1.33 -13.44
CA VAL A 58 20.85 -1.18 -12.02
C VAL A 58 21.44 -2.44 -11.40
N GLY A 59 21.68 -3.49 -12.20
CA GLY A 59 22.30 -4.74 -11.75
C GLY A 59 21.44 -5.49 -10.73
N GLN A 60 20.12 -5.41 -10.83
CA GLN A 60 19.18 -6.07 -9.93
C GLN A 60 18.42 -7.19 -10.67
N ALA A 61 17.80 -8.11 -9.93
CA ALA A 61 16.96 -9.16 -10.52
C ALA A 61 15.59 -8.60 -10.99
N TYR A 62 15.13 -7.52 -10.39
CA TYR A 62 13.89 -6.80 -10.69
C TYR A 62 13.95 -5.40 -10.06
N LEU A 63 13.05 -4.50 -10.44
CA LEU A 63 12.97 -3.15 -9.88
C LEU A 63 12.12 -3.09 -8.59
N GLY A 64 11.19 -4.02 -8.44
CA GLY A 64 10.32 -4.11 -7.29
C GLY A 64 9.18 -5.10 -7.50
N HIS A 65 8.16 -5.03 -6.64
CA HIS A 65 7.00 -5.91 -6.70
C HIS A 65 5.70 -5.12 -6.68
N VAL A 66 4.72 -5.56 -7.45
CA VAL A 66 3.32 -5.18 -7.24
C VAL A 66 2.69 -6.18 -6.28
N VAL A 67 2.14 -5.68 -5.19
CA VAL A 67 1.59 -6.45 -4.08
C VAL A 67 0.14 -6.06 -3.85
N GLU A 68 -0.74 -7.04 -3.76
CA GLU A 68 -2.13 -6.80 -3.37
C GLU A 68 -2.21 -6.39 -1.90
N ASN A 69 -2.95 -5.32 -1.61
CA ASN A 69 -3.02 -4.77 -0.25
C ASN A 69 -3.57 -5.78 0.77
N GLN A 70 -4.54 -6.60 0.39
CA GLN A 70 -5.06 -7.64 1.28
C GLN A 70 -4.02 -8.73 1.59
N ASN A 71 -3.15 -9.08 0.61
CA ASN A 71 -2.05 -10.01 0.84
C ASN A 71 -1.10 -9.46 1.91
N LEU A 72 -0.72 -8.19 1.79
CA LEU A 72 0.11 -7.50 2.79
C LEU A 72 -0.55 -7.45 4.16
N VAL A 73 -1.81 -7.01 4.23
CA VAL A 73 -2.55 -6.89 5.50
C VAL A 73 -2.63 -8.24 6.22
N ARG A 74 -2.93 -9.31 5.49
CA ARG A 74 -2.98 -10.67 6.06
C ARG A 74 -1.61 -11.12 6.59
N ALA A 75 -0.54 -10.86 5.84
CA ALA A 75 0.82 -11.21 6.28
C ALA A 75 1.24 -10.44 7.53
N LEU A 76 0.94 -9.14 7.58
CA LEU A 76 1.20 -8.29 8.75
C LEU A 76 0.40 -8.76 9.98
N TRP A 77 -0.89 -9.05 9.77
CA TRP A 77 -1.75 -9.55 10.83
C TRP A 77 -1.23 -10.87 11.41
N LYS A 78 -0.93 -11.83 10.52
CA LYS A 78 -0.34 -13.10 10.93
C LYS A 78 0.98 -12.93 11.67
N LYS A 79 1.80 -11.96 11.26
CA LYS A 79 3.05 -11.65 11.97
C LYS A 79 2.81 -11.06 13.34
N ALA A 80 1.80 -10.20 13.49
CA ALA A 80 1.42 -9.63 14.77
C ALA A 80 0.89 -10.73 15.75
N GLU A 81 0.06 -11.65 15.26
CA GLU A 81 -0.44 -12.80 16.04
C GLU A 81 0.67 -13.72 16.58
N GLN A 82 1.77 -13.82 15.83
CA GLN A 82 2.92 -14.64 16.23
C GLN A 82 3.82 -13.99 17.30
N SER A 83 3.55 -12.74 17.65
CA SER A 83 4.39 -11.97 18.58
C SER A 83 3.79 -11.94 19.98
N GLU A 84 4.50 -12.47 20.94
CA GLU A 84 4.12 -12.38 22.37
C GLU A 84 4.16 -10.94 22.90
N ARG A 85 4.77 -10.00 22.17
CA ARG A 85 4.89 -8.59 22.56
C ARG A 85 3.78 -7.72 22.01
N ILE A 86 2.88 -8.27 21.20
CA ILE A 86 1.78 -7.54 20.57
C ILE A 86 0.46 -8.11 21.08
N THR A 87 -0.37 -7.26 21.63
CA THR A 87 -1.76 -7.59 21.98
C THR A 87 -2.68 -7.00 20.93
N LEU A 88 -3.39 -7.87 20.22
CA LEU A 88 -4.38 -7.48 19.22
C LEU A 88 -5.75 -7.34 19.88
N LEU A 89 -6.34 -6.17 19.80
CA LEU A 89 -7.66 -5.85 20.35
C LEU A 89 -8.66 -5.62 19.21
N ALA A 90 -8.96 -6.67 18.48
CA ALA A 90 -9.90 -6.62 17.35
C ALA A 90 -11.00 -7.70 17.52
N PRO A 91 -12.23 -7.37 17.14
CA PRO A 91 -12.72 -6.12 16.56
C PRO A 91 -13.04 -5.07 17.62
N ASN A 92 -12.23 -4.04 17.72
CA ASN A 92 -12.46 -2.95 18.67
C ASN A 92 -12.17 -1.59 18.02
N LYS A 93 -12.78 -0.54 18.57
CA LYS A 93 -12.51 0.84 18.21
C LYS A 93 -12.25 1.65 19.47
N VAL A 94 -11.34 2.61 19.38
CA VAL A 94 -11.19 3.62 20.42
C VAL A 94 -12.38 4.56 20.34
N SER A 95 -13.15 4.66 21.43
CA SER A 95 -14.32 5.55 21.55
C SER A 95 -13.93 6.91 22.13
N ASN A 96 -12.95 6.92 23.04
CA ASN A 96 -12.44 8.15 23.64
C ASN A 96 -10.94 8.06 23.91
N MET A 97 -10.29 9.22 23.98
CA MET A 97 -8.87 9.34 24.28
C MET A 97 -8.61 10.65 25.02
N VAL A 98 -7.80 10.56 26.08
CA VAL A 98 -7.34 11.70 26.86
C VAL A 98 -5.82 11.61 27.00
N PHE A 99 -5.13 12.66 26.61
CA PHE A 99 -3.67 12.76 26.73
C PHE A 99 -3.32 13.36 28.11
N GLY A 100 -2.55 12.63 28.91
CA GLY A 100 -1.95 13.12 30.15
C GLY A 100 -0.48 13.50 29.96
N GLN A 101 0.15 14.01 30.99
CA GLN A 101 1.57 14.42 30.95
C GLN A 101 2.54 13.23 30.89
N GLN A 102 2.21 12.12 31.50
CA GLN A 102 3.06 10.93 31.57
C GLN A 102 2.46 9.76 30.78
N GLU A 103 1.15 9.66 30.77
CA GLU A 103 0.40 8.56 30.17
C GLU A 103 -0.85 9.09 29.49
N SER A 104 -1.29 8.38 28.48
CA SER A 104 -2.55 8.61 27.77
C SER A 104 -3.55 7.53 28.14
N PHE A 105 -4.81 7.91 28.24
CA PHE A 105 -5.92 7.01 28.57
C PHE A 105 -6.82 6.84 27.36
N LEU A 106 -7.10 5.60 27.02
CA LEU A 106 -7.96 5.24 25.89
C LEU A 106 -9.14 4.42 26.42
N THR A 107 -10.32 4.71 25.92
CA THR A 107 -11.51 3.90 26.16
C THR A 107 -11.93 3.24 24.84
N LEU A 108 -12.15 1.95 24.86
CA LEU A 108 -12.66 1.20 23.73
C LEU A 108 -14.19 1.24 23.69
N ASN A 109 -14.77 0.79 22.57
CA ASN A 109 -16.23 0.73 22.41
C ASN A 109 -16.93 -0.32 23.30
N ASP A 110 -16.19 -1.26 23.86
CA ASP A 110 -16.64 -2.25 24.86
C ASP A 110 -16.37 -1.79 26.31
N GLU A 111 -16.12 -0.50 26.52
CA GLU A 111 -15.79 0.13 27.81
C GLU A 111 -14.44 -0.28 28.42
N THR A 112 -13.65 -1.10 27.73
CA THR A 112 -12.30 -1.44 28.18
C THR A 112 -11.44 -0.19 28.25
N MET A 113 -10.76 0.01 29.36
CA MET A 113 -9.82 1.13 29.55
C MET A 113 -8.38 0.66 29.37
N LEU A 114 -7.62 1.43 28.61
CA LEU A 114 -6.20 1.20 28.37
C LEU A 114 -5.39 2.42 28.77
N THR A 115 -4.18 2.18 29.27
CA THR A 115 -3.19 3.22 29.55
C THR A 115 -1.97 2.99 28.67
N ALA A 116 -1.45 4.04 28.07
CA ALA A 116 -0.29 3.97 27.20
C ALA A 116 0.65 5.15 27.41
N ARG A 117 1.96 4.88 27.45
CA ARG A 117 3.01 5.92 27.49
C ARG A 117 3.20 6.61 26.14
N LEU A 118 2.88 5.92 25.06
CA LEU A 118 2.92 6.44 23.70
C LEU A 118 1.69 5.93 22.93
N VAL A 119 1.05 6.82 22.22
CA VAL A 119 -0.03 6.49 21.28
C VAL A 119 0.43 6.84 19.87
N VAL A 120 0.33 5.87 18.95
CA VAL A 120 0.66 6.04 17.53
C VAL A 120 -0.64 6.05 16.73
N GLY A 121 -0.96 7.18 16.12
CA GLY A 121 -2.11 7.32 15.23
C GLY A 121 -1.78 6.79 13.83
N ALA A 122 -2.22 5.57 13.54
CA ALA A 122 -2.12 4.95 12.21
C ALA A 122 -3.52 4.65 11.63
N ASP A 123 -4.51 5.47 12.00
CA ASP A 123 -5.95 5.32 11.78
C ASP A 123 -6.47 6.05 10.52
N GLY A 124 -5.56 6.41 9.60
CA GLY A 124 -5.87 6.88 8.26
C GLY A 124 -6.15 8.38 8.12
N ALA A 125 -6.69 8.77 6.98
CA ALA A 125 -6.88 10.18 6.61
C ALA A 125 -7.78 10.96 7.59
N ASN A 126 -8.81 10.30 8.13
CA ASN A 126 -9.73 10.88 9.11
C ASN A 126 -9.34 10.57 10.56
N SER A 127 -8.04 10.49 10.83
CA SER A 127 -7.47 10.09 12.11
C SER A 127 -8.14 10.79 13.30
N MET A 128 -8.71 9.99 14.19
CA MET A 128 -9.24 10.45 15.46
C MET A 128 -8.08 10.84 16.40
N VAL A 129 -6.98 10.10 16.37
CA VAL A 129 -5.78 10.39 17.19
C VAL A 129 -5.26 11.79 16.87
N ARG A 130 -5.13 12.14 15.60
CA ARG A 130 -4.74 13.49 15.15
C ARG A 130 -5.68 14.56 15.68
N GLN A 131 -7.00 14.34 15.54
CA GLN A 131 -8.03 15.30 15.99
C GLN A 131 -7.97 15.48 17.50
N LYS A 132 -7.90 14.41 18.27
CA LYS A 132 -7.83 14.45 19.74
C LYS A 132 -6.53 15.08 20.25
N ALA A 133 -5.43 14.91 19.52
CA ALA A 133 -4.15 15.55 19.82
C ALA A 133 -4.08 17.01 19.38
N ASN A 134 -5.15 17.59 18.80
CA ASN A 134 -5.20 18.93 18.24
C ASN A 134 -4.07 19.22 17.23
N LEU A 135 -3.64 18.20 16.49
CA LEU A 135 -2.64 18.36 15.44
C LEU A 135 -3.31 18.90 14.18
N PRO A 136 -2.86 20.05 13.66
CA PRO A 136 -3.46 20.65 12.48
C PRO A 136 -3.27 19.78 11.24
N LEU A 137 -4.20 19.88 10.30
CA LEU A 137 -4.11 19.32 8.96
C LEU A 137 -4.13 20.46 7.95
N THR A 138 -3.07 20.57 7.16
CA THR A 138 -3.09 21.39 5.96
C THR A 138 -3.66 20.57 4.82
N PHE A 139 -4.71 21.05 4.22
CA PHE A 139 -5.45 20.32 3.19
C PHE A 139 -5.74 21.26 2.01
N TRP A 140 -5.59 20.75 0.80
CA TRP A 140 -6.10 21.34 -0.44
C TRP A 140 -6.59 20.24 -1.36
N ASP A 141 -7.62 20.53 -2.11
CA ASP A 141 -8.17 19.62 -3.11
C ASP A 141 -7.44 19.83 -4.45
N TYR A 142 -7.10 18.75 -5.14
CA TYR A 142 -6.57 18.82 -6.51
C TYR A 142 -7.68 18.87 -7.57
N GLU A 143 -8.95 18.80 -7.14
CA GLU A 143 -10.14 18.75 -8.01
C GLU A 143 -10.12 17.54 -8.99
N HIS A 144 -9.43 16.49 -8.62
CA HIS A 144 -9.30 15.27 -9.39
C HIS A 144 -9.83 14.05 -8.65
N HIS A 145 -10.41 13.13 -9.41
CA HIS A 145 -10.82 11.83 -8.92
C HIS A 145 -10.05 10.75 -9.67
N SER A 146 -9.38 9.87 -8.94
CA SER A 146 -8.66 8.75 -9.55
C SER A 146 -9.58 7.56 -9.74
N ILE A 147 -9.54 6.98 -10.94
CA ILE A 147 -10.19 5.70 -11.25
C ILE A 147 -9.18 4.59 -11.05
N VAL A 148 -9.55 3.59 -10.25
CA VAL A 148 -8.76 2.39 -10.07
C VAL A 148 -9.59 1.20 -10.56
N ALA A 149 -9.01 0.37 -11.42
CA ALA A 149 -9.66 -0.83 -11.94
C ALA A 149 -8.63 -1.92 -12.24
N THR A 150 -9.08 -3.16 -12.18
CA THR A 150 -8.33 -4.30 -12.73
C THR A 150 -8.85 -4.59 -14.12
N ILE A 151 -7.95 -4.64 -15.09
CA ILE A 151 -8.27 -4.91 -16.49
C ILE A 151 -7.57 -6.17 -16.96
N LYS A 152 -8.19 -6.85 -17.92
CA LYS A 152 -7.56 -7.92 -18.69
C LYS A 152 -7.02 -7.34 -19.99
N THR A 153 -5.77 -7.66 -20.31
CA THR A 153 -5.10 -7.22 -21.53
C THR A 153 -5.04 -8.33 -22.56
N GLU A 154 -5.08 -7.98 -23.84
CA GLU A 154 -4.92 -8.91 -24.94
C GLU A 154 -3.48 -9.46 -24.98
N MET A 155 -2.51 -8.55 -24.82
CA MET A 155 -1.07 -8.89 -24.78
C MET A 155 -0.61 -9.04 -23.34
N PRO A 156 0.37 -9.92 -23.05
CA PRO A 156 0.97 -10.02 -21.73
C PRO A 156 1.67 -8.71 -21.35
N HIS A 157 1.72 -8.42 -20.06
CA HIS A 157 2.34 -7.19 -19.55
C HIS A 157 3.87 -7.22 -19.54
N ASP A 158 4.51 -8.38 -19.75
CA ASP A 158 5.98 -8.57 -19.80
C ASP A 158 6.70 -7.98 -18.57
N ASN A 159 6.14 -8.16 -17.38
CA ASN A 159 6.65 -7.63 -16.11
C ASN A 159 7.02 -6.14 -16.17
N THR A 160 6.29 -5.37 -16.97
CA THR A 160 6.56 -3.95 -17.21
C THR A 160 5.47 -3.08 -16.60
N ALA A 161 5.86 -2.21 -15.66
CA ALA A 161 5.01 -1.13 -15.21
C ALA A 161 5.01 -0.01 -16.25
N ARG A 162 3.84 0.46 -16.66
CA ARG A 162 3.70 1.46 -17.72
C ARG A 162 2.93 2.67 -17.22
N GLN A 163 3.30 3.86 -17.70
CA GLN A 163 2.56 5.08 -17.43
C GLN A 163 2.56 5.97 -18.68
N VAL A 164 1.39 6.45 -19.04
CA VAL A 164 1.24 7.46 -20.09
C VAL A 164 0.69 8.75 -19.48
N PHE A 165 1.32 9.87 -19.79
CA PHE A 165 0.76 11.18 -19.52
C PHE A 165 -0.19 11.54 -20.65
N THR A 166 -1.45 11.78 -20.30
CA THR A 166 -2.49 12.19 -21.24
C THR A 166 -2.98 13.60 -20.90
N PRO A 167 -3.62 14.32 -21.82
CA PRO A 167 -4.25 15.63 -21.50
C PRO A 167 -5.30 15.57 -20.38
N LYS A 168 -5.81 14.38 -20.07
CA LYS A 168 -6.79 14.14 -19.01
C LYS A 168 -6.16 13.58 -17.73
N GLY A 169 -4.83 13.61 -17.64
CA GLY A 169 -4.06 13.12 -16.49
C GLY A 169 -3.29 11.83 -16.77
N PRO A 170 -2.45 11.41 -15.82
CA PRO A 170 -1.63 10.20 -15.97
C PRO A 170 -2.47 8.93 -15.83
N LEU A 171 -2.21 7.98 -16.72
CA LEU A 171 -2.77 6.63 -16.68
C LEU A 171 -1.63 5.63 -16.50
N ALA A 172 -1.64 4.93 -15.36
CA ALA A 172 -0.67 3.90 -15.03
C ALA A 172 -1.26 2.50 -15.23
N PHE A 173 -0.41 1.56 -15.64
CA PHE A 173 -0.68 0.13 -15.74
C PHE A 173 0.34 -0.61 -14.88
N LEU A 174 -0.12 -1.23 -13.81
CA LEU A 174 0.71 -2.00 -12.89
C LEU A 174 0.51 -3.49 -13.18
N PRO A 175 1.58 -4.25 -13.52
CA PRO A 175 1.48 -5.66 -13.83
C PRO A 175 1.05 -6.46 -12.59
N LEU A 176 0.13 -7.40 -12.75
CA LEU A 176 -0.33 -8.27 -11.69
C LEU A 176 0.28 -9.68 -11.84
N TRP A 177 0.01 -10.55 -10.90
CA TRP A 177 0.53 -11.91 -10.86
C TRP A 177 0.07 -12.79 -12.03
N ASP A 178 -1.04 -12.46 -12.68
CA ASP A 178 -1.47 -13.06 -13.95
C ASP A 178 -1.00 -12.18 -15.09
N GLU A 179 -0.26 -12.75 -16.05
CA GLU A 179 0.42 -12.01 -17.12
C GLU A 179 -0.49 -11.18 -18.02
N HIS A 180 -1.78 -11.49 -18.02
CA HIS A 180 -2.79 -10.76 -18.80
C HIS A 180 -3.64 -9.80 -17.96
N HIS A 181 -3.27 -9.55 -16.71
CA HIS A 181 -4.00 -8.61 -15.85
C HIS A 181 -3.10 -7.45 -15.38
N CYS A 182 -3.66 -6.26 -15.46
CA CYS A 182 -3.05 -5.05 -14.90
C CYS A 182 -4.02 -4.34 -13.97
N SER A 183 -3.49 -3.76 -12.90
CA SER A 183 -4.22 -2.71 -12.19
C SER A 183 -3.95 -1.38 -12.87
N ILE A 184 -5.02 -0.65 -13.22
CA ILE A 184 -4.90 0.70 -13.76
C ILE A 184 -5.21 1.73 -12.69
N VAL A 185 -4.49 2.82 -12.74
CA VAL A 185 -4.76 4.04 -11.96
C VAL A 185 -4.75 5.20 -12.95
N TRP A 186 -5.90 5.84 -13.09
CA TRP A 186 -6.08 7.01 -13.94
C TRP A 186 -6.48 8.20 -13.05
N SER A 187 -5.64 9.20 -12.97
CA SER A 187 -5.84 10.39 -12.13
C SER A 187 -6.17 11.60 -12.97
#